data_69eb48726054155c4bd2e0ed7b43599e
#
_entry.id   69eb48726054155c4bd2e0ed7b43599e
#
_cell.length_a   1.000
_cell.length_b   1.000
_cell.length_c   1.000
_cell.angle_alpha   90.00
_cell.angle_beta   90.00
_cell.angle_gamma   90.00
#
_symmetry.space_group_name_H-M   'P 1'
#
loop_
_entity.id
_entity.type
_entity.pdbx_description
1 polymer ?
#
loop_
_entity_poly.entity_id
_entity_poly.type
_entity_poly.pdbx_seq_one_letter_code
_entity_poly.pdbx_strand_id
1 'polypeptide(L)'
;MSKLTVIATILLSIIFAPVSNAASVLEELAAANKAFEKALMEGDVDYLVNDYTDDGCVIAPMAGETCGKESIRAFWESVISTNPKNVEIITEKAGSEGDLAFATGQLLITDAESTVHKNRFALVFRKIGGLWKLRVDSWNPQ
;
A
#
# COMPACT_ATOMS: atom_id res chain seq x y z
N MET A 1 64.41 -16.83 -40.41
CA MET A 1 63.45 -17.42 -39.49
C MET A 1 62.71 -16.26 -38.79
N SER A 2 61.54 -15.88 -39.27
CA SER A 2 60.77 -14.78 -38.73
C SER A 2 59.76 -15.38 -37.74
N LYS A 3 59.81 -14.99 -36.47
CA LYS A 3 58.82 -15.37 -35.45
C LYS A 3 57.64 -14.38 -35.50
N LEU A 4 56.50 -14.84 -35.96
CA LEU A 4 55.26 -14.08 -35.94
C LEU A 4 54.68 -14.15 -34.52
N THR A 5 54.69 -13.02 -33.82
CA THR A 5 54.03 -12.89 -32.51
C THR A 5 52.59 -12.48 -32.72
N VAL A 6 51.66 -13.40 -32.44
CA VAL A 6 50.20 -13.12 -32.46
C VAL A 6 49.82 -12.49 -31.15
N ILE A 7 49.48 -11.21 -31.17
CA ILE A 7 48.89 -10.52 -30.02
C ILE A 7 47.39 -10.76 -30.06
N ALA A 8 46.89 -11.58 -29.11
CA ALA A 8 45.47 -11.78 -28.93
C ALA A 8 44.89 -10.63 -28.09
N THR A 9 44.14 -9.74 -28.73
CA THR A 9 43.43 -8.66 -28.05
C THR A 9 42.14 -9.23 -27.46
N ILE A 10 42.11 -9.39 -26.14
CA ILE A 10 40.89 -9.78 -25.41
C ILE A 10 40.01 -8.52 -25.26
N LEU A 11 38.93 -8.43 -26.04
CA LEU A 11 37.87 -7.42 -25.84
C LEU A 11 37.02 -7.84 -24.63
N LEU A 12 37.25 -7.17 -23.49
CA LEU A 12 36.39 -7.32 -22.32
C LEU A 12 35.10 -6.53 -22.55
N SER A 13 34.04 -7.20 -22.99
CA SER A 13 32.72 -6.62 -23.14
C SER A 13 32.11 -6.43 -21.76
N ILE A 14 32.10 -5.20 -21.24
CA ILE A 14 31.39 -4.83 -20.03
C ILE A 14 29.89 -4.79 -20.38
N ILE A 15 29.15 -5.82 -20.00
CA ILE A 15 27.68 -5.87 -20.12
C ILE A 15 27.14 -4.98 -19.01
N PHE A 16 26.76 -3.73 -19.35
CA PHE A 16 25.90 -2.92 -18.48
C PHE A 16 24.51 -3.55 -18.47
N ALA A 17 24.20 -4.34 -17.44
CA ALA A 17 22.83 -4.71 -17.17
C ALA A 17 22.04 -3.43 -16.80
N PRO A 18 20.87 -3.17 -17.40
CA PRO A 18 20.05 -2.04 -16.98
C PRO A 18 19.68 -2.26 -15.52
N VAL A 19 20.03 -1.31 -14.65
CA VAL A 19 19.52 -1.28 -13.28
C VAL A 19 18.01 -1.01 -13.41
N SER A 20 17.21 -2.05 -13.28
CA SER A 20 15.76 -1.90 -13.14
C SER A 20 15.51 -1.15 -11.85
N ASN A 21 15.09 0.11 -11.94
CA ASN A 21 14.72 0.93 -10.80
C ASN A 21 13.31 0.48 -10.35
N ALA A 22 13.20 -0.75 -9.84
CA ALA A 22 11.98 -1.22 -9.23
C ALA A 22 11.71 -0.35 -7.99
N ALA A 23 10.48 0.16 -7.87
CA ALA A 23 10.07 0.90 -6.70
C ALA A 23 10.29 0.05 -5.44
N SER A 24 10.73 0.67 -4.34
CA SER A 24 10.82 -0.02 -3.06
C SER A 24 9.42 -0.38 -2.57
N VAL A 25 9.30 -1.43 -1.74
CA VAL A 25 8.00 -1.80 -1.15
C VAL A 25 7.36 -0.63 -0.40
N LEU A 26 8.16 0.24 0.20
CA LEU A 26 7.65 1.45 0.85
C LEU A 26 6.96 2.38 -0.17
N GLU A 27 7.57 2.61 -1.33
CA GLU A 27 6.98 3.45 -2.40
C GLU A 27 5.73 2.79 -2.98
N GLU A 28 5.73 1.48 -3.22
CA GLU A 28 4.57 0.73 -3.71
C GLU A 28 3.37 0.84 -2.75
N LEU A 29 3.60 0.60 -1.44
CA LEU A 29 2.53 0.64 -0.44
C LEU A 29 2.09 2.07 -0.11
N ALA A 30 2.99 3.04 -0.14
CA ALA A 30 2.62 4.45 -0.01
C ALA A 30 1.73 4.91 -1.17
N ALA A 31 2.04 4.48 -2.39
CA ALA A 31 1.21 4.78 -3.56
C ALA A 31 -0.17 4.09 -3.48
N ALA A 32 -0.24 2.83 -3.02
CA ALA A 32 -1.49 2.12 -2.78
C ALA A 32 -2.35 2.85 -1.74
N ASN A 33 -1.76 3.26 -0.60
CA ASN A 33 -2.46 4.02 0.43
C ASN A 33 -2.96 5.39 -0.08
N LYS A 34 -2.22 6.07 -0.95
CA LYS A 34 -2.67 7.32 -1.57
C LYS A 34 -3.83 7.12 -2.55
N ALA A 35 -3.83 6.01 -3.28
CA ALA A 35 -4.96 5.65 -4.14
C ALA A 35 -6.22 5.32 -3.30
N PHE A 36 -6.04 4.62 -2.18
CA PHE A 36 -7.11 4.34 -1.23
C PHE A 36 -7.68 5.62 -0.59
N GLU A 37 -6.82 6.52 -0.12
CA GLU A 37 -7.18 7.85 0.41
C GLU A 37 -8.04 8.63 -0.59
N LYS A 38 -7.58 8.68 -1.86
CA LYS A 38 -8.32 9.35 -2.95
C LYS A 38 -9.70 8.72 -3.16
N ALA A 39 -9.79 7.39 -3.26
CA ALA A 39 -11.05 6.67 -3.44
C ALA A 39 -12.02 6.95 -2.28
N LEU A 40 -11.52 6.96 -1.04
CA LEU A 40 -12.31 7.28 0.14
C LEU A 40 -12.89 8.70 0.07
N MET A 41 -12.07 9.68 -0.31
CA MET A 41 -12.51 11.08 -0.44
C MET A 41 -13.48 11.30 -1.62
N GLU A 42 -13.39 10.49 -2.67
CA GLU A 42 -14.30 10.53 -3.82
C GLU A 42 -15.58 9.69 -3.61
N GLY A 43 -15.65 8.91 -2.52
CA GLY A 43 -16.78 8.02 -2.23
C GLY A 43 -16.82 6.78 -3.14
N ASP A 44 -15.68 6.39 -3.73
CA ASP A 44 -15.57 5.21 -4.59
C ASP A 44 -15.49 3.92 -3.75
N VAL A 45 -16.65 3.48 -3.27
CA VAL A 45 -16.77 2.26 -2.44
C VAL A 45 -16.32 1.02 -3.19
N ASP A 46 -16.53 0.96 -4.51
CA ASP A 46 -16.12 -0.21 -5.31
C ASP A 46 -14.60 -0.35 -5.33
N TYR A 47 -13.87 0.74 -5.49
CA TYR A 47 -12.42 0.74 -5.37
C TYR A 47 -11.99 0.27 -3.98
N LEU A 48 -12.52 0.88 -2.90
CA LEU A 48 -12.18 0.54 -1.52
C LEU A 48 -12.35 -0.95 -1.25
N VAL A 49 -13.50 -1.52 -1.61
CA VAL A 49 -13.78 -2.96 -1.41
C VAL A 49 -12.86 -3.84 -2.25
N ASN A 50 -12.58 -3.46 -3.50
CA ASN A 50 -11.72 -4.22 -4.39
C ASN A 50 -10.24 -4.20 -3.96
N ASP A 51 -9.84 -3.24 -3.12
CA ASP A 51 -8.48 -3.16 -2.59
C ASP A 51 -8.20 -4.18 -1.48
N TYR A 52 -9.22 -4.82 -0.91
CA TYR A 52 -9.07 -5.93 0.05
C TYR A 52 -8.97 -7.28 -0.65
N THR A 53 -8.35 -8.25 0.05
CA THR A 53 -8.49 -9.68 -0.29
C THR A 53 -9.92 -10.16 0.03
N ASP A 54 -10.35 -11.30 -0.50
CA ASP A 54 -11.71 -11.83 -0.26
C ASP A 54 -11.96 -12.14 1.22
N ASP A 55 -10.89 -12.51 1.95
CA ASP A 55 -10.88 -12.76 3.39
C ASP A 55 -10.29 -11.59 4.19
N GLY A 56 -10.22 -10.39 3.60
CA GLY A 56 -9.72 -9.18 4.24
C GLY A 56 -10.57 -8.73 5.42
N CYS A 57 -9.92 -8.07 6.38
CA CYS A 57 -10.58 -7.55 7.59
C CYS A 57 -10.19 -6.09 7.86
N VAL A 58 -11.17 -5.33 8.33
CA VAL A 58 -11.01 -4.01 8.95
C VAL A 58 -11.14 -4.17 10.45
N ILE A 59 -10.20 -3.60 11.21
CA ILE A 59 -10.21 -3.56 12.68
C ILE A 59 -10.19 -2.10 13.10
N ALA A 60 -11.37 -1.51 13.15
CA ALA A 60 -11.53 -0.09 13.48
C ALA A 60 -11.71 0.15 14.98
N PRO A 61 -11.27 1.31 15.50
CA PRO A 61 -11.50 1.67 16.90
C PRO A 61 -12.99 1.60 17.25
N MET A 62 -13.33 0.93 18.35
CA MET A 62 -14.69 0.81 18.89
C MET A 62 -15.71 0.08 18.00
N ALA A 63 -15.36 -0.28 16.77
CA ALA A 63 -16.24 -0.99 15.83
C ALA A 63 -16.00 -2.50 15.78
N GLY A 64 -14.88 -2.96 16.37
CA GLY A 64 -14.48 -4.37 16.32
C GLY A 64 -13.91 -4.79 14.98
N GLU A 65 -13.97 -6.09 14.69
CA GLU A 65 -13.47 -6.69 13.45
C GLU A 65 -14.62 -6.86 12.44
N THR A 66 -14.39 -6.41 11.22
CA THR A 66 -15.33 -6.50 10.08
C THR A 66 -14.61 -7.18 8.92
N CYS A 67 -15.04 -8.39 8.54
CA CYS A 67 -14.37 -9.20 7.52
C CYS A 67 -15.27 -9.54 6.34
N GLY A 68 -14.65 -9.72 5.17
CA GLY A 68 -15.29 -10.07 3.91
C GLY A 68 -15.88 -8.89 3.15
N LYS A 69 -15.95 -9.03 1.83
CA LYS A 69 -16.26 -7.93 0.89
C LYS A 69 -17.58 -7.21 1.19
N GLU A 70 -18.63 -7.94 1.54
CA GLU A 70 -19.95 -7.36 1.81
C GLU A 70 -19.95 -6.50 3.09
N SER A 71 -19.39 -7.04 4.17
CA SER A 71 -19.30 -6.33 5.45
C SER A 71 -18.37 -5.12 5.35
N ILE A 72 -17.24 -5.24 4.61
CA ILE A 72 -16.30 -4.15 4.34
C ILE A 72 -17.00 -3.04 3.53
N ARG A 73 -17.85 -3.41 2.57
CA ARG A 73 -18.65 -2.43 1.81
C ARG A 73 -19.53 -1.60 2.74
N ALA A 74 -20.33 -2.27 3.56
CA ALA A 74 -21.22 -1.59 4.51
C ALA A 74 -20.45 -0.70 5.49
N PHE A 75 -19.26 -1.15 5.93
CA PHE A 75 -18.38 -0.37 6.77
C PHE A 75 -17.94 0.94 6.09
N TRP A 76 -17.40 0.87 4.86
CA TRP A 76 -16.91 2.06 4.15
C TRP A 76 -18.04 2.99 3.71
N GLU A 77 -19.20 2.46 3.33
CA GLU A 77 -20.40 3.28 3.08
C GLU A 77 -20.78 4.09 4.34
N SER A 78 -20.72 3.47 5.52
CA SER A 78 -20.94 4.16 6.79
C SER A 78 -19.90 5.25 7.05
N VAL A 79 -18.61 4.96 6.83
CA VAL A 79 -17.53 5.96 7.01
C VAL A 79 -17.72 7.15 6.06
N ILE A 80 -17.99 6.90 4.78
CA ILE A 80 -18.24 7.96 3.78
C ILE A 80 -19.45 8.81 4.17
N SER A 81 -20.50 8.21 4.73
CA SER A 81 -21.70 8.94 5.17
C SER A 81 -21.43 9.94 6.29
N THR A 82 -20.33 9.80 7.04
CA THR A 82 -19.90 10.79 8.04
C THR A 82 -19.36 12.08 7.40
N ASN A 83 -19.14 12.09 6.09
CA ASN A 83 -18.69 13.21 5.31
C ASN A 83 -17.38 13.83 5.84
N PRO A 84 -16.27 13.06 5.94
CA PRO A 84 -15.01 13.61 6.38
C PRO A 84 -14.53 14.68 5.40
N LYS A 85 -14.00 15.79 5.90
CA LYS A 85 -13.46 16.87 5.06
C LYS A 85 -12.12 16.54 4.45
N ASN A 86 -11.33 15.73 5.15
CA ASN A 86 -10.04 15.28 4.67
C ASN A 86 -9.64 13.98 5.35
N VAL A 87 -8.98 13.12 4.60
CA VAL A 87 -8.28 11.93 5.11
C VAL A 87 -6.87 11.96 4.55
N GLU A 88 -5.87 11.76 5.38
CA GLU A 88 -4.48 11.71 4.97
C GLU A 88 -3.80 10.47 5.55
N ILE A 89 -3.26 9.63 4.67
CA ILE A 89 -2.54 8.39 5.02
C ILE A 89 -1.06 8.62 4.76
N ILE A 90 -0.26 8.66 5.83
CA ILE A 90 1.18 8.88 5.78
C ILE A 90 1.88 7.56 6.11
N THR A 91 2.38 6.87 5.08
CA THR A 91 3.14 5.63 5.24
C THR A 91 4.57 5.94 5.66
N GLU A 92 4.96 5.52 6.87
CA GLU A 92 6.28 5.79 7.43
C GLU A 92 7.25 4.62 7.30
N LYS A 93 6.73 3.38 7.41
CA LYS A 93 7.54 2.16 7.34
C LYS A 93 6.77 1.10 6.55
N ALA A 94 7.51 0.32 5.78
CA ALA A 94 7.01 -0.86 5.10
C ALA A 94 8.10 -1.92 4.97
N GLY A 95 7.67 -3.17 4.83
CA GLY A 95 8.53 -4.30 4.56
C GLY A 95 7.74 -5.41 3.88
N SER A 96 8.44 -6.32 3.20
CA SER A 96 7.80 -7.46 2.55
C SER A 96 8.66 -8.70 2.62
N GLU A 97 7.99 -9.86 2.63
CA GLU A 97 8.59 -11.17 2.48
C GLU A 97 7.67 -12.04 1.63
N GLY A 98 8.16 -12.42 0.43
CA GLY A 98 7.35 -13.15 -0.54
C GLY A 98 6.14 -12.34 -1.00
N ASP A 99 4.95 -12.90 -0.82
CA ASP A 99 3.66 -12.30 -1.19
C ASP A 99 2.98 -11.54 -0.03
N LEU A 100 3.66 -11.42 1.12
CA LEU A 100 3.19 -10.66 2.26
C LEU A 100 3.98 -9.38 2.44
N ALA A 101 3.28 -8.32 2.83
CA ALA A 101 3.88 -7.05 3.19
C ALA A 101 3.13 -6.40 4.37
N PHE A 102 3.81 -5.48 5.04
CA PHE A 102 3.20 -4.63 6.04
C PHE A 102 3.52 -3.16 5.76
N ALA A 103 2.66 -2.28 6.24
CA ALA A 103 2.92 -0.85 6.34
C ALA A 103 2.44 -0.31 7.68
N THR A 104 3.16 0.67 8.20
CA THR A 104 2.75 1.43 9.39
C THR A 104 2.93 2.92 9.16
N GLY A 105 2.14 3.72 9.87
CA GLY A 105 2.22 5.16 9.71
C GLY A 105 1.14 5.90 10.48
N GLN A 106 0.80 7.09 9.99
CA GLN A 106 -0.20 7.97 10.56
C GLN A 106 -1.42 8.05 9.65
N LEU A 107 -2.59 8.09 10.28
CA LEU A 107 -3.87 8.36 9.63
C LEU A 107 -4.47 9.60 10.29
N LEU A 108 -4.58 10.67 9.53
CA LEU A 108 -5.20 11.93 9.96
C LEU A 108 -6.59 12.02 9.32
N ILE A 109 -7.62 12.18 10.13
CA ILE A 109 -8.99 12.32 9.68
C ILE A 109 -9.49 13.68 10.15
N THR A 110 -9.91 14.54 9.23
CA THR A 110 -10.60 15.79 9.54
C THR A 110 -12.09 15.55 9.37
N ASP A 111 -12.84 15.62 10.47
CA ASP A 111 -14.28 15.40 10.46
C ASP A 111 -15.07 16.59 9.87
N ALA A 112 -16.40 16.45 9.81
CA ALA A 112 -17.29 17.46 9.27
C ALA A 112 -17.23 18.78 10.05
N GLU A 113 -16.89 18.77 11.33
CA GLU A 113 -16.70 19.93 12.21
C GLU A 113 -15.33 20.55 12.12
N SER A 114 -14.43 20.01 11.28
CA SER A 114 -13.02 20.44 11.10
C SER A 114 -12.09 20.07 12.25
N THR A 115 -12.47 19.09 13.08
CA THR A 115 -11.60 18.51 14.09
C THR A 115 -10.67 17.48 13.46
N VAL A 116 -9.37 17.55 13.77
CA VAL A 116 -8.38 16.60 13.27
C VAL A 116 -8.19 15.48 14.29
N HIS A 117 -8.55 14.26 13.89
CA HIS A 117 -8.31 13.04 14.66
C HIS A 117 -7.02 12.38 14.18
N LYS A 118 -6.06 12.22 15.10
CA LYS A 118 -4.77 11.59 14.83
C LYS A 118 -4.83 10.12 15.23
N ASN A 119 -4.43 9.24 14.31
CA ASN A 119 -4.39 7.82 14.53
C ASN A 119 -3.06 7.24 14.05
N ARG A 120 -2.72 6.04 14.56
CA ARG A 120 -1.67 5.19 14.03
C ARG A 120 -2.31 4.00 13.32
N PHE A 121 -1.76 3.62 12.16
CA PHE A 121 -2.20 2.42 11.47
C PHE A 121 -1.13 1.34 11.42
N ALA A 122 -1.59 0.11 11.29
CA ALA A 122 -0.81 -1.06 10.91
C ALA A 122 -1.62 -1.86 9.88
N LEU A 123 -1.06 -2.01 8.69
CA LEU A 123 -1.68 -2.70 7.57
C LEU A 123 -0.89 -3.95 7.23
N VAL A 124 -1.59 -5.01 6.84
CA VAL A 124 -1.01 -6.21 6.25
C VAL A 124 -1.57 -6.38 4.85
N PHE A 125 -0.70 -6.61 3.89
CA PHE A 125 -1.04 -6.80 2.49
C PHE A 125 -0.66 -8.20 2.01
N ARG A 126 -1.39 -8.71 1.03
CA ARG A 126 -1.03 -9.87 0.23
C ARG A 126 -0.93 -9.48 -1.24
N LYS A 127 0.11 -9.97 -1.94
CA LYS A 127 0.27 -9.74 -3.38
C LYS A 127 -0.57 -10.74 -4.16
N ILE A 128 -1.53 -10.25 -4.94
CA ILE A 128 -2.43 -11.06 -5.77
C ILE A 128 -2.41 -10.49 -7.19
N GLY A 129 -2.04 -11.30 -8.18
CA GLY A 129 -1.95 -10.83 -9.56
C GLY A 129 -0.98 -9.66 -9.75
N GLY A 130 0.09 -9.59 -8.96
CA GLY A 130 1.08 -8.51 -9.00
C GLY A 130 0.69 -7.24 -8.22
N LEU A 131 -0.52 -7.18 -7.64
CA LEU A 131 -1.01 -6.04 -6.87
C LEU A 131 -1.07 -6.36 -5.38
N TRP A 132 -0.69 -5.38 -4.55
CA TRP A 132 -0.86 -5.47 -3.11
C TRP A 132 -2.32 -5.21 -2.75
N LYS A 133 -2.92 -6.16 -2.02
CA LYS A 133 -4.30 -6.12 -1.52
C LYS A 133 -4.31 -6.17 -0.01
N LEU A 134 -5.15 -5.38 0.64
CA LEU A 134 -5.31 -5.34 2.08
C LEU A 134 -5.84 -6.67 2.61
N ARG A 135 -5.08 -7.29 3.50
CA ARG A 135 -5.48 -8.49 4.26
C ARG A 135 -5.96 -8.11 5.65
N VAL A 136 -5.30 -7.14 6.27
CA VAL A 136 -5.70 -6.55 7.56
C VAL A 136 -5.50 -5.04 7.46
N ASP A 137 -6.54 -4.32 7.82
CA ASP A 137 -6.54 -2.87 7.93
C ASP A 137 -6.91 -2.49 9.36
N SER A 138 -5.95 -1.94 10.10
CA SER A 138 -6.14 -1.61 11.51
C SER A 138 -5.57 -0.25 11.85
N TRP A 139 -6.31 0.53 12.64
CA TRP A 139 -5.81 1.78 13.21
C TRP A 139 -6.34 2.01 14.62
N ASN A 140 -5.64 2.88 15.34
CA ASN A 140 -5.98 3.27 16.71
C ASN A 140 -5.73 4.75 16.92
N PRO A 141 -6.57 5.44 17.73
CA PRO A 141 -6.34 6.81 18.14
C PRO A 141 -5.01 6.98 18.89
N GLN A 142 -4.39 8.14 18.71
CA GLN A 142 -3.22 8.57 19.49
C GLN A 142 -3.63 9.39 20.68
#